data_bd30ac77573606e70ba0c5bac44f68e3
#
_entry.id   bd30ac77573606e70ba0c5bac44f68e3
#
_cell.length_a   1.000
_cell.length_b   1.000
_cell.length_c   1.000
_cell.angle_alpha   90.00
_cell.angle_beta   90.00
_cell.angle_gamma   90.00
#
_symmetry.space_group_name_H-M   'P 1'
#
loop_
_entity.id
_entity.type
_entity.pdbx_description
1 polymer ?
#
loop_
_entity_poly.entity_id
_entity_poly.type
_entity_poly.pdbx_seq_one_letter_code
_entity_poly.pdbx_strand_id
1 'polypeptide(L)'
;MMGTISVPSWVIPGTYLENLRFLEDKNEVSGVELLFFIYDGEIKKMLDDEWEEILRYRERFVFTAHLPDRLLPGHRELIERLAPLSRHFIVHPGLPEDAPELAVLVNGWAAEFPRCRFLAENTGPGMIESLLPLLDKNVGLCMDTGHLLLEGTDPAAWFAGRRERTAEIHLHGVDRDRAALDGRLPDHRPIAAEAAWFKKLRPLLREFDGVINVEMFSWEEARESIAALIGKSEEKVCRIV
;
A
#
# COMPACT_ATOMS: atom_id res chain seq x y z
N MET A 1 -4.35 3.59 -19.51
CA MET A 1 -4.03 2.19 -19.07
C MET A 1 -4.01 2.21 -17.57
N MET A 2 -4.49 1.16 -16.91
CA MET A 2 -4.39 1.01 -15.46
C MET A 2 -2.91 0.95 -15.06
N GLY A 3 -2.56 1.57 -13.94
CA GLY A 3 -1.20 1.61 -13.43
C GLY A 3 -0.63 0.26 -12.97
N THR A 4 0.40 0.30 -12.15
CA THR A 4 1.05 -0.88 -11.57
C THR A 4 0.13 -1.58 -10.58
N ILE A 5 -0.14 -2.87 -10.76
CA ILE A 5 -0.78 -3.70 -9.73
C ILE A 5 0.31 -4.25 -8.83
N SER A 6 0.24 -3.88 -7.56
CA SER A 6 1.16 -4.25 -6.50
C SER A 6 0.46 -5.11 -5.44
N VAL A 7 1.26 -5.85 -4.68
CA VAL A 7 0.84 -6.55 -3.46
C VAL A 7 1.89 -6.35 -2.36
N PRO A 8 1.52 -6.52 -1.07
CA PRO A 8 2.48 -6.48 0.02
C PRO A 8 3.54 -7.58 -0.08
N SER A 9 4.72 -7.32 0.45
CA SER A 9 5.79 -8.31 0.61
C SER A 9 5.51 -9.34 1.72
N TRP A 10 4.25 -9.59 2.01
CA TRP A 10 3.77 -10.53 3.03
C TRP A 10 2.47 -11.21 2.60
N VAL A 11 2.39 -11.66 1.36
CA VAL A 11 1.24 -12.44 0.86
C VAL A 11 1.34 -13.93 1.22
N ILE A 12 2.53 -14.38 1.64
CA ILE A 12 2.78 -15.67 2.26
C ILE A 12 3.62 -15.47 3.53
N PRO A 13 3.53 -16.35 4.55
CA PRO A 13 4.48 -16.33 5.65
C PRO A 13 5.91 -16.56 5.14
N GLY A 14 6.83 -15.65 5.50
CA GLY A 14 8.22 -15.74 5.04
C GLY A 14 8.94 -14.39 5.03
N THR A 15 10.16 -14.39 4.53
CA THR A 15 10.99 -13.19 4.38
C THR A 15 10.60 -12.37 3.15
N TYR A 16 11.23 -11.20 2.97
CA TYR A 16 11.06 -10.38 1.75
C TYR A 16 11.41 -11.17 0.50
N LEU A 17 12.56 -11.85 0.51
CA LEU A 17 13.04 -12.60 -0.63
C LEU A 17 12.16 -13.82 -0.94
N GLU A 18 11.66 -14.53 0.07
CA GLU A 18 10.74 -15.64 -0.12
C GLU A 18 9.43 -15.19 -0.76
N ASN A 19 8.88 -14.05 -0.37
CA ASN A 19 7.71 -13.45 -1.00
C ASN A 19 8.01 -13.03 -2.46
N LEU A 20 9.15 -12.42 -2.76
CA LEU A 20 9.53 -12.06 -4.13
C LEU A 20 9.67 -13.29 -5.04
N ARG A 21 10.31 -14.35 -4.55
CA ARG A 21 10.43 -15.63 -5.26
C ARG A 21 9.06 -16.26 -5.53
N PHE A 22 8.17 -16.22 -4.55
CA PHE A 22 6.80 -16.69 -4.71
C PHE A 22 6.02 -15.91 -5.77
N LEU A 23 6.25 -14.59 -5.85
CA LEU A 23 5.54 -13.69 -6.77
C LEU A 23 6.16 -13.65 -8.17
N GLU A 24 7.33 -14.22 -8.39
CA GLU A 24 8.09 -14.09 -9.64
C GLU A 24 7.29 -14.54 -10.88
N ASP A 25 6.52 -15.63 -10.77
CA ASP A 25 5.71 -16.21 -11.84
C ASP A 25 4.25 -15.69 -11.88
N LYS A 26 3.86 -14.78 -11.00
CA LYS A 26 2.51 -14.21 -10.93
C LYS A 26 2.40 -13.00 -11.89
N ASN A 27 2.02 -13.25 -13.12
CA ASN A 27 2.00 -12.23 -14.18
C ASN A 27 0.98 -11.10 -13.96
N GLU A 28 -0.01 -11.31 -13.11
CA GLU A 28 -1.00 -10.31 -12.71
C GLU A 28 -0.43 -9.25 -11.75
N VAL A 29 0.74 -9.50 -11.15
CA VAL A 29 1.43 -8.59 -10.23
C VAL A 29 2.64 -7.99 -10.93
N SER A 30 2.75 -6.67 -10.93
CA SER A 30 3.86 -5.92 -11.51
C SER A 30 4.58 -5.02 -10.50
N GLY A 31 4.12 -5.00 -9.25
CA GLY A 31 4.75 -4.26 -8.15
C GLY A 31 4.74 -5.04 -6.85
N VAL A 32 5.61 -4.65 -5.93
CA VAL A 32 5.65 -5.18 -4.55
C VAL A 32 5.89 -4.02 -3.59
N GLU A 33 5.07 -3.93 -2.56
CA GLU A 33 5.30 -3.02 -1.45
C GLU A 33 6.05 -3.74 -0.34
N LEU A 34 7.26 -3.24 -0.03
CA LEU A 34 8.05 -3.74 1.09
C LEU A 34 7.51 -3.15 2.41
N LEU A 35 7.08 -4.03 3.32
CA LEU A 35 6.46 -3.62 4.57
C LEU A 35 7.48 -3.49 5.70
N PHE A 36 7.57 -2.31 6.29
CA PHE A 36 8.42 -2.02 7.45
C PHE A 36 7.62 -1.43 8.62
N PHE A 37 6.40 -1.93 8.89
CA PHE A 37 5.59 -1.47 10.04
C PHE A 37 6.39 -1.45 11.34
N ILE A 38 7.31 -2.42 11.47
CA ILE A 38 8.34 -2.47 12.51
C ILE A 38 9.70 -2.49 11.81
N TYR A 39 10.65 -1.66 12.28
CA TYR A 39 12.01 -1.67 11.80
C TYR A 39 12.97 -1.77 12.98
N ASP A 40 13.21 -2.98 13.43
CA ASP A 40 14.11 -3.33 14.52
C ASP A 40 15.40 -4.01 14.00
N GLY A 41 16.21 -4.49 14.93
CA GLY A 41 17.49 -5.15 14.60
C GLY A 41 17.32 -6.45 13.82
N GLU A 42 16.20 -7.18 13.98
CA GLU A 42 15.95 -8.43 13.28
C GLU A 42 15.53 -8.15 11.83
N ILE A 43 14.62 -7.19 11.63
CA ILE A 43 14.20 -6.76 10.29
C ILE A 43 15.36 -6.13 9.53
N LYS A 44 16.17 -5.29 10.20
CA LYS A 44 17.39 -4.72 9.60
C LYS A 44 18.34 -5.81 9.14
N LYS A 45 18.61 -6.81 9.99
CA LYS A 45 19.48 -7.92 9.64
C LYS A 45 18.91 -8.74 8.47
N MET A 46 17.62 -9.03 8.48
CA MET A 46 16.95 -9.75 7.38
C MET A 46 17.12 -8.98 6.06
N LEU A 47 16.88 -7.68 6.07
CA LEU A 47 17.06 -6.82 4.90
C LEU A 47 18.53 -6.82 4.43
N ASP A 48 19.48 -6.77 5.36
CA ASP A 48 20.90 -6.78 5.01
C ASP A 48 21.33 -8.11 4.39
N ASP A 49 20.87 -9.23 4.96
CA ASP A 49 21.18 -10.58 4.47
C ASP A 49 20.60 -10.84 3.06
N GLU A 50 19.44 -10.25 2.72
CA GLU A 50 18.72 -10.51 1.48
C GLU A 50 18.90 -9.41 0.41
N TRP A 51 19.51 -8.28 0.73
CA TRP A 51 19.51 -7.06 -0.07
C TRP A 51 19.99 -7.25 -1.52
N GLU A 52 21.10 -7.92 -1.71
CA GLU A 52 21.68 -8.10 -3.04
C GLU A 52 20.78 -8.96 -3.95
N GLU A 53 20.04 -9.90 -3.38
CA GLU A 53 19.07 -10.68 -4.13
C GLU A 53 17.78 -9.91 -4.39
N ILE A 54 17.28 -9.14 -3.42
CA ILE A 54 16.11 -8.26 -3.58
C ILE A 54 16.37 -7.27 -4.73
N LEU A 55 17.55 -6.67 -4.81
CA LEU A 55 17.90 -5.73 -5.87
C LEU A 55 17.79 -6.32 -7.29
N ARG A 56 17.95 -7.64 -7.47
CA ARG A 56 17.82 -8.29 -8.78
C ARG A 56 16.39 -8.27 -9.30
N TYR A 57 15.39 -8.17 -8.41
CA TYR A 57 13.99 -8.11 -8.78
C TYR A 57 13.52 -6.73 -9.29
N ARG A 58 14.38 -5.70 -9.28
CA ARG A 58 14.06 -4.36 -9.81
C ARG A 58 13.67 -4.34 -11.29
N GLU A 59 14.12 -5.33 -12.07
CA GLU A 59 13.73 -5.47 -13.47
C GLU A 59 12.37 -6.15 -13.64
N ARG A 60 11.90 -6.85 -12.60
CA ARG A 60 10.64 -7.59 -12.60
C ARG A 60 9.52 -6.81 -11.94
N PHE A 61 9.79 -6.09 -10.84
CA PHE A 61 8.80 -5.40 -10.05
C PHE A 61 9.10 -3.91 -9.90
N VAL A 62 8.03 -3.12 -9.87
CA VAL A 62 8.05 -1.76 -9.32
C VAL A 62 7.97 -1.90 -7.80
N PHE A 63 8.89 -1.27 -7.07
CA PHE A 63 8.88 -1.33 -5.62
C PHE A 63 8.35 -0.03 -5.02
N THR A 64 7.55 -0.18 -3.97
CA THR A 64 7.18 0.85 -2.99
C THR A 64 7.54 0.34 -1.60
N ALA A 65 7.51 1.18 -0.59
CA ALA A 65 7.85 0.79 0.77
C ALA A 65 6.94 1.47 1.79
N HIS A 66 6.30 0.67 2.62
CA HIS A 66 5.58 1.15 3.80
C HIS A 66 6.57 1.38 4.93
N LEU A 67 6.73 2.61 5.36
CA LEU A 67 7.62 2.98 6.48
C LEU A 67 6.98 2.59 7.82
N PRO A 68 7.77 2.56 8.92
CA PRO A 68 7.25 2.26 10.25
C PRO A 68 6.10 3.17 10.65
N ASP A 69 5.11 2.61 11.35
CA ASP A 69 3.90 3.31 11.79
C ASP A 69 4.21 4.61 12.55
N ARG A 70 5.24 4.57 13.39
CA ARG A 70 5.78 5.76 14.04
C ARG A 70 7.13 6.13 13.45
N LEU A 71 7.17 7.23 12.72
CA LEU A 71 8.42 7.72 12.14
C LEU A 71 9.33 8.36 13.19
N LEU A 72 10.61 8.04 13.05
CA LEU A 72 11.71 8.60 13.87
C LEU A 72 12.81 9.11 12.92
N PRO A 73 13.60 10.13 13.32
CA PRO A 73 14.72 10.63 12.50
C PRO A 73 15.69 9.54 12.06
N GLY A 74 15.88 8.49 12.88
CA GLY A 74 16.76 7.36 12.58
C GLY A 74 16.29 6.51 11.39
N HIS A 75 15.02 6.55 11.00
CA HIS A 75 14.52 5.83 9.82
C HIS A 75 15.03 6.40 8.49
N ARG A 76 15.75 7.54 8.54
CA ARG A 76 16.49 8.05 7.38
C ARG A 76 17.43 7.00 6.76
N GLU A 77 18.08 6.18 7.60
CA GLU A 77 18.98 5.11 7.08
C GLU A 77 18.21 4.05 6.26
N LEU A 78 16.97 3.72 6.67
CA LEU A 78 16.11 2.81 5.90
C LEU A 78 15.74 3.42 4.55
N ILE A 79 15.35 4.70 4.53
CA ILE A 79 15.03 5.43 3.30
C ILE A 79 16.24 5.44 2.36
N GLU A 80 17.43 5.79 2.88
CA GLU A 80 18.67 5.81 2.10
C GLU A 80 19.00 4.43 1.50
N ARG A 81 18.76 3.36 2.25
CA ARG A 81 18.94 1.98 1.80
C ARG A 81 17.98 1.62 0.68
N LEU A 82 16.70 2.01 0.81
CA LEU A 82 15.64 1.65 -0.13
C LEU A 82 15.54 2.59 -1.34
N ALA A 83 16.04 3.82 -1.26
CA ALA A 83 15.92 4.82 -2.32
C ALA A 83 16.40 4.37 -3.73
N PRO A 84 17.40 3.47 -3.87
CA PRO A 84 17.77 2.92 -5.18
C PRO A 84 16.73 1.99 -5.79
N LEU A 85 15.81 1.47 -4.98
CA LEU A 85 14.81 0.46 -5.35
C LEU A 85 13.39 1.01 -5.36
N SER A 86 12.99 1.70 -4.28
CA SER A 86 11.60 2.11 -4.05
C SER A 86 11.28 3.46 -4.67
N ARG A 87 10.13 3.54 -5.37
CA ARG A 87 9.60 4.79 -5.96
C ARG A 87 8.86 5.63 -4.93
N HIS A 88 8.06 4.96 -4.08
CA HIS A 88 7.22 5.60 -3.06
C HIS A 88 7.61 5.12 -1.68
N PHE A 89 7.47 6.03 -0.72
CA PHE A 89 7.54 5.75 0.71
C PHE A 89 6.22 6.15 1.35
N ILE A 90 5.45 5.18 1.81
CA ILE A 90 4.17 5.40 2.48
C ILE A 90 4.42 5.73 3.94
N VAL A 91 3.77 6.78 4.43
CA VAL A 91 3.90 7.27 5.81
C VAL A 91 2.52 7.43 6.44
N HIS A 92 2.37 6.94 7.67
CA HIS A 92 1.18 7.21 8.49
C HIS A 92 1.21 8.65 9.02
N PRO A 93 0.09 9.37 9.04
CA PRO A 93 0.03 10.76 9.50
C PRO A 93 0.22 10.92 11.01
N GLY A 94 0.12 9.82 11.78
CA GLY A 94 0.14 9.91 13.25
C GLY A 94 -1.08 10.64 13.80
N LEU A 95 -0.99 11.04 15.09
CA LEU A 95 -2.05 11.84 15.73
C LEU A 95 -1.99 13.30 15.24
N PRO A 96 -3.11 14.04 15.24
CA PRO A 96 -3.15 15.43 14.80
C PRO A 96 -2.16 16.35 15.53
N GLU A 97 -1.88 16.10 16.81
CA GLU A 97 -0.89 16.83 17.59
C GLU A 97 0.56 16.61 17.15
N ASP A 98 0.86 15.47 16.53
CA ASP A 98 2.19 15.12 16.03
C ASP A 98 2.43 15.66 14.60
N ALA A 99 1.37 16.14 13.93
CA ALA A 99 1.43 16.55 12.52
C ALA A 99 2.52 17.60 12.21
N PRO A 100 2.81 18.64 13.04
CA PRO A 100 3.86 19.59 12.76
C PRO A 100 5.26 18.97 12.74
N GLU A 101 5.57 18.10 13.70
CA GLU A 101 6.89 17.42 13.78
C GLU A 101 7.05 16.44 12.62
N LEU A 102 6.00 15.68 12.33
CA LEU A 102 5.98 14.74 11.21
C LEU A 102 6.16 15.45 9.86
N ALA A 103 5.48 16.60 9.67
CA ALA A 103 5.62 17.37 8.44
C ALA A 103 7.05 17.86 8.22
N VAL A 104 7.72 18.35 9.27
CA VAL A 104 9.14 18.75 9.18
C VAL A 104 10.01 17.57 8.74
N LEU A 105 9.78 16.39 9.31
CA LEU A 105 10.56 15.20 8.99
C LEU A 105 10.32 14.75 7.53
N VAL A 106 9.07 14.62 7.12
CA VAL A 106 8.68 14.13 5.78
C VAL A 106 9.10 15.13 4.69
N ASN A 107 8.88 16.43 4.89
CA ASN A 107 9.32 17.47 3.96
C ASN A 107 10.84 17.49 3.82
N GLY A 108 11.58 17.32 4.93
CA GLY A 108 13.02 17.21 4.93
C GLY A 108 13.52 16.02 4.09
N TRP A 109 12.93 14.85 4.27
CA TRP A 109 13.27 13.67 3.47
C TRP A 109 12.87 13.82 2.00
N ALA A 110 11.70 14.41 1.73
CA ALA A 110 11.27 14.66 0.35
C ALA A 110 12.20 15.63 -0.40
N ALA A 111 12.82 16.57 0.30
CA ALA A 111 13.85 17.45 -0.26
C ALA A 111 15.20 16.73 -0.43
N GLU A 112 15.57 15.86 0.50
CA GLU A 112 16.84 15.11 0.48
C GLU A 112 16.85 13.99 -0.57
N PHE A 113 15.70 13.31 -0.77
CA PHE A 113 15.53 12.20 -1.70
C PHE A 113 14.60 12.57 -2.88
N PRO A 114 14.98 13.50 -3.77
CA PRO A 114 14.09 14.07 -4.78
C PRO A 114 13.67 13.08 -5.89
N ARG A 115 14.26 11.89 -5.94
CA ARG A 115 13.88 10.81 -6.85
C ARG A 115 12.80 9.91 -6.28
N CYS A 116 12.56 10.01 -4.97
CA CYS A 116 11.55 9.26 -4.25
C CYS A 116 10.36 10.17 -3.97
N ARG A 117 9.18 9.60 -3.88
CA ARG A 117 7.97 10.32 -3.51
C ARG A 117 7.46 9.80 -2.16
N PHE A 118 7.30 10.69 -1.21
CA PHE A 118 6.67 10.38 0.07
C PHE A 118 5.17 10.58 -0.06
N LEU A 119 4.41 9.64 0.48
CA LEU A 119 2.95 9.61 0.36
C LEU A 119 2.34 9.49 1.75
N ALA A 120 1.56 10.49 2.16
CA ALA A 120 0.80 10.42 3.39
C ALA A 120 -0.47 9.60 3.17
N GLU A 121 -0.70 8.62 4.04
CA GLU A 121 -1.85 7.73 3.97
C GLU A 121 -3.00 8.22 4.86
N ASN A 122 -4.24 7.98 4.45
CA ASN A 122 -5.40 8.21 5.30
C ASN A 122 -5.64 7.03 6.24
N THR A 123 -5.23 7.16 7.48
CA THR A 123 -5.33 6.08 8.48
C THR A 123 -6.45 6.27 9.51
N GLY A 124 -7.03 7.45 9.58
CA GLY A 124 -8.11 7.73 10.52
C GLY A 124 -8.70 9.14 10.38
N PRO A 125 -9.86 9.37 11.00
CA PRO A 125 -10.60 10.63 10.88
C PRO A 125 -9.76 11.85 11.28
N GLY A 126 -9.66 12.84 10.38
CA GLY A 126 -8.99 14.11 10.65
C GLY A 126 -7.45 14.06 10.64
N MET A 127 -6.84 12.86 10.57
CA MET A 127 -5.38 12.72 10.63
C MET A 127 -4.73 13.30 9.37
N ILE A 128 -5.20 12.90 8.20
CA ILE A 128 -4.67 13.43 6.94
C ILE A 128 -4.99 14.92 6.75
N GLU A 129 -6.16 15.37 7.20
CA GLU A 129 -6.58 16.77 7.15
C GLU A 129 -5.70 17.68 8.02
N SER A 130 -5.17 17.16 9.13
CA SER A 130 -4.25 17.88 10.02
C SER A 130 -2.85 17.98 9.43
N LEU A 131 -2.39 16.92 8.77
CA LEU A 131 -1.04 16.84 8.21
C LEU A 131 -0.93 17.53 6.83
N LEU A 132 -1.91 17.34 5.96
CA LEU A 132 -1.88 17.74 4.55
C LEU A 132 -1.56 19.22 4.30
N PRO A 133 -2.07 20.19 5.09
CA PRO A 133 -1.73 21.61 4.93
C PRO A 133 -0.28 21.96 5.25
N LEU A 134 0.43 21.08 5.98
CA LEU A 134 1.81 21.26 6.42
C LEU A 134 2.82 20.60 5.48
N LEU A 135 2.34 19.73 4.59
CA LEU A 135 3.17 19.01 3.65
C LEU A 135 3.46 19.83 2.39
N ASP A 136 4.70 19.76 1.94
CA ASP A 136 5.15 20.34 0.69
C ASP A 136 4.40 19.73 -0.51
N LYS A 137 4.33 20.44 -1.62
CA LYS A 137 3.57 20.02 -2.82
C LYS A 137 4.12 18.77 -3.48
N ASN A 138 5.39 18.44 -3.28
CA ASN A 138 6.03 17.23 -3.78
C ASN A 138 5.71 15.97 -2.94
N VAL A 139 5.18 16.13 -1.72
CA VAL A 139 4.62 15.03 -0.93
C VAL A 139 3.23 14.72 -1.45
N GLY A 140 3.01 13.45 -1.82
CA GLY A 140 1.74 12.98 -2.35
C GLY A 140 0.83 12.35 -1.29
N LEU A 141 -0.17 11.62 -1.79
CA LEU A 141 -1.12 10.87 -0.97
C LEU A 141 -1.09 9.39 -1.37
N CYS A 142 -1.22 8.52 -0.38
CA CYS A 142 -1.67 7.15 -0.52
C CYS A 142 -3.13 7.09 -0.06
N MET A 143 -4.03 6.60 -0.90
CA MET A 143 -5.43 6.40 -0.55
C MET A 143 -5.64 4.98 -0.03
N ASP A 144 -5.96 4.83 1.24
CA ASP A 144 -6.43 3.55 1.77
C ASP A 144 -7.95 3.47 1.72
N THR A 145 -8.45 2.46 0.98
CA THR A 145 -9.90 2.27 0.78
C THR A 145 -10.61 1.68 1.99
N GLY A 146 -9.95 0.80 2.73
CA GLY A 146 -10.54 0.18 3.90
C GLY A 146 -10.72 1.17 5.05
N HIS A 147 -9.74 2.01 5.30
CA HIS A 147 -9.85 3.07 6.30
C HIS A 147 -11.00 4.02 5.96
N LEU A 148 -11.15 4.45 4.70
CA LEU A 148 -12.29 5.27 4.27
C LEU A 148 -13.63 4.57 4.50
N LEU A 149 -13.71 3.27 4.17
CA LEU A 149 -14.93 2.47 4.38
C LEU A 149 -15.27 2.30 5.87
N LEU A 150 -14.26 2.14 6.72
CA LEU A 150 -14.47 2.07 8.19
C LEU A 150 -15.04 3.37 8.74
N GLU A 151 -14.65 4.52 8.17
CA GLU A 151 -15.15 5.85 8.49
C GLU A 151 -16.50 6.17 7.86
N GLY A 152 -17.00 5.34 6.94
CA GLY A 152 -18.21 5.61 6.17
C GLY A 152 -18.01 6.63 5.05
N THR A 153 -16.78 6.90 4.67
CA THR A 153 -16.42 7.80 3.56
C THR A 153 -16.46 7.05 2.23
N ASP A 154 -17.02 7.68 1.18
CA ASP A 154 -17.05 7.11 -0.18
C ASP A 154 -15.67 7.23 -0.83
N PRO A 155 -14.94 6.09 -1.07
CA PRO A 155 -13.60 6.13 -1.66
C PRO A 155 -13.55 6.79 -3.05
N ALA A 156 -14.61 6.64 -3.87
CA ALA A 156 -14.65 7.24 -5.20
C ALA A 156 -14.70 8.79 -5.13
N ALA A 157 -15.52 9.32 -4.22
CA ALA A 157 -15.61 10.75 -3.99
C ALA A 157 -14.32 11.32 -3.38
N TRP A 158 -13.73 10.61 -2.42
CA TRP A 158 -12.45 11.00 -1.80
C TRP A 158 -11.34 11.08 -2.84
N PHE A 159 -11.21 10.04 -3.67
CA PHE A 159 -10.22 9.97 -4.75
C PHE A 159 -10.42 11.08 -5.78
N ALA A 160 -11.65 11.29 -6.25
CA ALA A 160 -11.94 12.33 -7.24
C ALA A 160 -11.49 13.74 -6.77
N GLY A 161 -11.65 14.03 -5.47
CA GLY A 161 -11.23 15.30 -4.89
C GLY A 161 -9.72 15.45 -4.68
N ARG A 162 -8.95 14.35 -4.76
CA ARG A 162 -7.51 14.33 -4.42
C ARG A 162 -6.64 13.63 -5.47
N ARG A 163 -7.20 13.31 -6.63
CA ARG A 163 -6.57 12.51 -7.69
C ARG A 163 -5.17 13.04 -8.07
N GLU A 164 -5.00 14.35 -8.21
CA GLU A 164 -3.73 14.95 -8.63
C GLU A 164 -2.58 14.76 -7.63
N ARG A 165 -2.90 14.59 -6.36
CA ARG A 165 -1.91 14.31 -5.31
C ARG A 165 -1.75 12.84 -5.00
N THR A 166 -2.73 11.99 -5.33
CA THR A 166 -2.70 10.55 -5.07
C THR A 166 -1.76 9.87 -6.07
N ALA A 167 -0.79 9.12 -5.57
CA ALA A 167 0.16 8.38 -6.39
C ALA A 167 0.11 6.88 -6.14
N GLU A 168 -0.47 6.47 -5.01
CA GLU A 168 -0.66 5.08 -4.62
C GLU A 168 -2.02 4.90 -3.97
N ILE A 169 -2.56 3.69 -4.11
CA ILE A 169 -3.85 3.30 -3.52
C ILE A 169 -3.66 1.95 -2.85
N HIS A 170 -3.92 1.89 -1.55
CA HIS A 170 -4.09 0.64 -0.82
C HIS A 170 -5.53 0.20 -1.00
N LEU A 171 -5.68 -0.87 -1.76
CA LEU A 171 -6.98 -1.33 -2.23
C LEU A 171 -7.38 -2.62 -1.52
N HIS A 172 -8.32 -2.50 -0.59
CA HIS A 172 -8.94 -3.62 0.12
C HIS A 172 -10.36 -3.30 0.56
N GLY A 173 -11.12 -4.33 0.89
CA GLY A 173 -12.48 -4.22 1.38
C GLY A 173 -12.56 -4.24 2.91
N VAL A 174 -13.79 -4.12 3.41
CA VAL A 174 -14.15 -4.23 4.83
C VAL A 174 -15.28 -5.23 4.97
N ASP A 175 -15.16 -6.13 5.96
CA ASP A 175 -16.20 -7.10 6.32
C ASP A 175 -16.29 -7.24 7.85
N ARG A 176 -17.21 -6.48 8.46
CA ARG A 176 -17.44 -6.47 9.91
C ARG A 176 -18.08 -7.77 10.39
N ASP A 177 -18.95 -8.37 9.58
CA ASP A 177 -19.65 -9.60 9.95
C ASP A 177 -18.67 -10.78 9.98
N ARG A 178 -17.82 -10.89 8.98
CA ARG A 178 -16.76 -11.89 8.96
C ARG A 178 -15.73 -11.69 10.06
N ALA A 179 -15.37 -10.44 10.37
CA ALA A 179 -14.48 -10.10 11.49
C ALA A 179 -15.02 -10.61 12.82
N ALA A 180 -16.33 -10.48 13.06
CA ALA A 180 -16.99 -11.00 14.27
C ALA A 180 -16.96 -12.54 14.36
N LEU A 181 -16.85 -13.23 13.22
CA LEU A 181 -16.82 -14.71 13.17
C LEU A 181 -15.42 -15.30 13.27
N ASP A 182 -14.44 -14.69 12.60
CA ASP A 182 -13.08 -15.24 12.47
C ASP A 182 -12.04 -14.56 13.38
N GLY A 183 -12.44 -13.49 14.10
CA GLY A 183 -11.57 -12.76 15.04
C GLY A 183 -10.48 -11.92 14.40
N ARG A 184 -10.46 -11.81 13.05
CA ARG A 184 -9.55 -10.91 12.32
C ARG A 184 -10.10 -9.49 12.34
N LEU A 185 -9.24 -8.51 12.02
CA LEU A 185 -9.67 -7.12 11.82
C LEU A 185 -10.72 -7.02 10.70
N PRO A 186 -11.60 -6.02 10.73
CA PRO A 186 -12.65 -5.87 9.72
C PRO A 186 -12.13 -5.39 8.36
N ASP A 187 -10.97 -4.75 8.32
CA ASP A 187 -10.27 -4.29 7.12
C ASP A 187 -9.36 -5.39 6.52
N HIS A 188 -8.63 -5.05 5.46
CA HIS A 188 -7.80 -5.98 4.70
C HIS A 188 -8.59 -7.24 4.30
N ARG A 189 -9.83 -7.02 3.81
CA ARG A 189 -10.72 -8.08 3.34
C ARG A 189 -10.82 -8.06 1.82
N PRO A 190 -11.04 -9.23 1.20
CA PRO A 190 -11.20 -9.31 -0.25
C PRO A 190 -12.26 -8.34 -0.78
N ILE A 191 -12.02 -7.84 -1.97
CA ILE A 191 -12.93 -6.91 -2.64
C ILE A 191 -14.11 -7.70 -3.21
N ALA A 192 -15.30 -7.41 -2.71
CA ALA A 192 -16.51 -7.91 -3.34
C ALA A 192 -16.76 -7.13 -4.65
N ALA A 193 -16.62 -7.79 -5.80
CA ALA A 193 -16.75 -7.16 -7.12
C ALA A 193 -18.09 -6.41 -7.31
N GLU A 194 -19.15 -6.88 -6.63
CA GLU A 194 -20.49 -6.32 -6.67
C GLU A 194 -20.74 -5.22 -5.63
N ALA A 195 -19.78 -4.94 -4.73
CA ALA A 195 -19.94 -3.89 -3.72
C ALA A 195 -20.16 -2.52 -4.37
N ALA A 196 -21.15 -1.78 -3.87
CA ALA A 196 -21.56 -0.50 -4.45
C ALA A 196 -20.42 0.53 -4.49
N TRP A 197 -19.59 0.59 -3.45
CA TRP A 197 -18.45 1.47 -3.39
C TRP A 197 -17.41 1.12 -4.48
N PHE A 198 -17.13 -0.18 -4.67
CA PHE A 198 -16.15 -0.64 -5.64
C PHE A 198 -16.61 -0.42 -7.08
N LYS A 199 -17.90 -0.63 -7.37
CA LYS A 199 -18.49 -0.33 -8.69
C LYS A 199 -18.33 1.15 -9.07
N LYS A 200 -18.38 2.06 -8.11
CA LYS A 200 -18.12 3.50 -8.32
C LYS A 200 -16.63 3.81 -8.52
N LEU A 201 -15.77 3.18 -7.72
CA LEU A 201 -14.32 3.45 -7.72
C LEU A 201 -13.63 2.80 -8.93
N ARG A 202 -13.99 1.58 -9.30
CA ARG A 202 -13.32 0.78 -10.33
C ARG A 202 -13.11 1.50 -11.68
N PRO A 203 -14.07 2.26 -12.24
CA PRO A 203 -13.82 3.03 -13.46
C PRO A 203 -12.68 4.04 -13.31
N LEU A 204 -12.57 4.69 -12.14
CA LEU A 204 -11.51 5.65 -11.84
C LEU A 204 -10.14 4.99 -11.72
N LEU A 205 -10.09 3.78 -11.12
CA LEU A 205 -8.86 2.97 -11.02
C LEU A 205 -8.33 2.53 -12.39
N ARG A 206 -9.21 2.30 -13.36
CA ARG A 206 -8.80 1.94 -14.74
C ARG A 206 -8.08 3.07 -15.47
N GLU A 207 -8.29 4.29 -15.03
CA GLU A 207 -7.67 5.52 -15.57
C GLU A 207 -6.55 6.05 -14.69
N PHE A 208 -6.28 5.38 -13.57
CA PHE A 208 -5.22 5.75 -12.64
C PHE A 208 -3.92 5.09 -13.11
N ASP A 209 -2.86 5.88 -13.27
CA ASP A 209 -1.54 5.49 -13.77
C ASP A 209 -0.49 5.28 -12.65
N GLY A 210 -0.90 5.46 -11.39
CA GLY A 210 -0.08 5.22 -10.21
C GLY A 210 0.03 3.74 -9.82
N VAL A 211 0.34 3.49 -8.56
CA VAL A 211 0.41 2.15 -7.98
C VAL A 211 -0.91 1.80 -7.30
N ILE A 212 -1.45 0.64 -7.59
CA ILE A 212 -2.60 0.04 -6.89
C ILE A 212 -2.07 -1.16 -6.13
N ASN A 213 -1.78 -0.96 -4.85
CA ASN A 213 -1.37 -2.03 -3.94
C ASN A 213 -2.63 -2.74 -3.43
N VAL A 214 -2.84 -3.98 -3.86
CA VAL A 214 -3.91 -4.83 -3.34
C VAL A 214 -3.46 -5.37 -2.00
N GLU A 215 -3.78 -4.63 -0.94
CA GLU A 215 -3.22 -4.81 0.39
C GLU A 215 -3.91 -5.95 1.15
N MET A 216 -3.49 -7.15 0.79
CA MET A 216 -3.93 -8.40 1.38
C MET A 216 -2.74 -9.18 1.93
N PHE A 217 -2.91 -9.80 3.10
CA PHE A 217 -1.88 -10.61 3.76
C PHE A 217 -2.07 -12.12 3.52
N SER A 218 -2.68 -12.46 2.40
CA SER A 218 -2.86 -13.82 1.87
C SER A 218 -2.89 -13.74 0.35
N TRP A 219 -2.13 -14.61 -0.30
CA TRP A 219 -2.11 -14.67 -1.77
C TRP A 219 -3.49 -14.98 -2.35
N GLU A 220 -4.23 -15.90 -1.75
CA GLU A 220 -5.57 -16.28 -2.22
C GLU A 220 -6.52 -15.06 -2.20
N GLU A 221 -6.51 -14.29 -1.10
CA GLU A 221 -7.34 -13.09 -0.96
C GLU A 221 -6.86 -11.96 -1.89
N ALA A 222 -5.54 -11.81 -2.07
CA ALA A 222 -4.97 -10.86 -3.03
C ALA A 222 -5.37 -11.20 -4.47
N ARG A 223 -5.26 -12.45 -4.87
CA ARG A 223 -5.63 -12.93 -6.21
C ARG A 223 -7.12 -12.74 -6.50
N GLU A 224 -8.00 -13.03 -5.53
CA GLU A 224 -9.44 -12.77 -5.64
C GLU A 224 -9.70 -11.27 -5.88
N SER A 225 -9.06 -10.41 -5.10
CA SER A 225 -9.19 -8.96 -5.21
C SER A 225 -8.64 -8.40 -6.53
N ILE A 226 -7.49 -8.92 -7.00
CA ILE A 226 -6.94 -8.60 -8.31
C ILE A 226 -7.92 -9.01 -9.43
N ALA A 227 -8.50 -10.21 -9.35
CA ALA A 227 -9.49 -10.68 -10.34
C ALA A 227 -10.71 -9.76 -10.39
N ALA A 228 -11.21 -9.29 -9.23
CA ALA A 228 -12.29 -8.31 -9.17
C ALA A 228 -11.87 -6.96 -9.81
N LEU A 229 -10.65 -6.49 -9.56
CA LEU A 229 -10.11 -5.24 -10.11
C LEU A 229 -10.02 -5.28 -11.64
N ILE A 230 -9.43 -6.32 -12.21
CA ILE A 230 -9.24 -6.44 -13.67
C ILE A 230 -10.53 -6.88 -14.41
N GLY A 231 -11.51 -7.39 -13.66
CA GLY A 231 -12.80 -7.82 -14.23
C GLY A 231 -12.78 -9.19 -14.87
N LYS A 232 -11.86 -10.06 -14.48
CA LYS A 232 -11.94 -11.49 -14.79
C LYS A 232 -12.87 -12.13 -13.75
N SER A 233 -14.03 -12.65 -14.19
CA SER A 233 -14.79 -13.58 -13.37
C SER A 233 -13.95 -14.84 -13.21
N GLU A 234 -13.78 -15.34 -11.98
CA GLU A 234 -13.26 -16.69 -11.80
C GLU A 234 -14.16 -17.66 -12.56
N GLU A 235 -13.61 -18.34 -13.56
CA GLU A 235 -14.20 -19.60 -14.00
C GLU A 235 -14.24 -20.49 -12.76
N LYS A 236 -15.45 -20.83 -12.32
CA LYS A 236 -15.66 -21.78 -11.23
C LYS A 236 -14.80 -22.99 -11.52
N VAL A 237 -13.70 -23.12 -10.78
CA VAL A 237 -12.98 -24.40 -10.70
C VAL A 237 -13.96 -25.38 -10.12
N CYS A 238 -14.60 -26.13 -11.01
CA CYS A 238 -15.48 -27.22 -10.67
C CYS A 238 -14.61 -28.22 -9.88
N ARG A 239 -14.72 -28.22 -8.56
CA ARG A 239 -14.18 -29.30 -7.74
C ARG A 239 -14.91 -30.56 -8.18
N ILE A 240 -14.25 -31.33 -9.03
CA ILE A 240 -14.61 -32.73 -9.23
C ILE A 240 -14.25 -33.43 -7.91
N VAL A 241 -15.27 -33.95 -7.26
CA VAL A 241 -15.23 -34.77 -6.04
C VAL A 241 -14.47 -36.05 -6.32
#